data_ef5462419f9ebbda63b4fbc11d8be700
#
_entry.id   ef5462419f9ebbda63b4fbc11d8be700
#
_cell.length_a   1.000
_cell.length_b   1.000
_cell.length_c   1.000
_cell.angle_alpha   90.00
_cell.angle_beta   90.00
_cell.angle_gamma   90.00
#
_symmetry.space_group_name_H-M   'P 1'
#
loop_
_entity.id
_entity.type
_entity.pdbx_description
1 polymer ?
#
loop_
_entity_poly.entity_id
_entity_poly.type
_entity_poly.pdbx_seq_one_letter_code
_entity_poly.pdbx_strand_id
1 'polypeptide(L)'
;HIISLISLIGILVSSMALLVVLSVFNGFTGVADKMLSFSYPDISIESRKGKTFSTDEIDLEKIRKIEGVKYCEKTVRESVLMNCGERQTIVELWGVERAYPHLSGMDTTVQTGDFDLGTAEEPKSVLGYALGMEIGLGRGMEKMRPLLKFCSPKSNMGTSFIPEENLNM
;
A
#
# COMPACT_ATOMS: atom_id res chain seq x y z
N HIS A 1 5.01 -39.64 45.52
CA HIS A 1 6.02 -39.29 44.49
C HIS A 1 5.41 -39.24 43.08
N ILE A 2 4.49 -40.15 42.68
CA ILE A 2 3.89 -40.19 41.33
C ILE A 2 3.02 -38.95 41.10
N ILE A 3 2.21 -38.53 42.05
CA ILE A 3 1.36 -37.33 41.97
C ILE A 3 2.18 -36.07 41.77
N SER A 4 3.29 -35.92 42.52
CA SER A 4 4.18 -34.77 42.37
C SER A 4 4.84 -34.73 41.00
N LEU A 5 5.18 -35.88 40.42
CA LEU A 5 5.77 -35.97 39.10
C LEU A 5 4.77 -35.56 38.03
N ILE A 6 3.52 -36.02 38.13
CA ILE A 6 2.44 -35.65 37.20
C ILE A 6 2.17 -34.15 37.25
N SER A 7 2.12 -33.56 38.45
CA SER A 7 1.93 -32.11 38.64
C SER A 7 3.08 -31.32 38.05
N LEU A 8 4.32 -31.77 38.22
CA LEU A 8 5.51 -31.11 37.66
C LEU A 8 5.45 -31.12 36.10
N ILE A 9 5.14 -32.26 35.52
CA ILE A 9 4.99 -32.37 34.05
C ILE A 9 3.87 -31.45 33.55
N GLY A 10 2.72 -31.40 34.24
CA GLY A 10 1.62 -30.52 33.89
C GLY A 10 2.00 -29.04 33.86
N ILE A 11 2.73 -28.57 34.89
CA ILE A 11 3.22 -27.19 34.92
C ILE A 11 4.24 -26.93 33.82
N LEU A 12 5.14 -27.87 33.56
CA LEU A 12 6.16 -27.74 32.54
C LEU A 12 5.54 -27.64 31.15
N VAL A 13 4.58 -28.49 30.80
CA VAL A 13 3.88 -28.46 29.52
C VAL A 13 3.09 -27.17 29.38
N SER A 14 2.37 -26.75 30.40
CA SER A 14 1.58 -25.52 30.38
C SER A 14 2.43 -24.27 30.17
N SER A 15 3.56 -24.17 30.90
CA SER A 15 4.48 -23.03 30.74
C SER A 15 5.16 -23.04 29.37
N MET A 16 5.53 -24.21 28.85
CA MET A 16 6.09 -24.33 27.50
C MET A 16 5.08 -23.89 26.43
N ALA A 17 3.83 -24.34 26.57
CA ALA A 17 2.76 -23.93 25.64
C ALA A 17 2.55 -22.41 25.65
N LEU A 18 2.54 -21.79 26.83
CA LEU A 18 2.41 -20.33 26.96
C LEU A 18 3.57 -19.59 26.29
N LEU A 19 4.81 -20.04 26.51
CA LEU A 19 5.99 -19.43 25.88
C LEU A 19 5.93 -19.52 24.33
N VAL A 20 5.52 -20.67 23.81
CA VAL A 20 5.39 -20.83 22.36
C VAL A 20 4.35 -19.87 21.80
N VAL A 21 3.17 -19.79 22.42
CA VAL A 21 2.09 -18.90 21.97
C VAL A 21 2.54 -17.44 22.01
N LEU A 22 3.18 -16.99 23.09
CA LEU A 22 3.68 -15.62 23.21
C LEU A 22 4.77 -15.32 22.17
N SER A 23 5.67 -16.28 21.92
CA SER A 23 6.74 -16.12 20.93
C SER A 23 6.18 -15.97 19.51
N VAL A 24 5.21 -16.81 19.14
CA VAL A 24 4.54 -16.73 17.85
C VAL A 24 3.77 -15.40 17.69
N PHE A 25 3.07 -14.97 18.73
CA PHE A 25 2.32 -13.73 18.73
C PHE A 25 3.23 -12.50 18.57
N ASN A 26 4.34 -12.46 19.31
CA ASN A 26 5.33 -11.40 19.18
C ASN A 26 5.97 -11.36 17.76
N GLY A 27 6.25 -12.53 17.20
CA GLY A 27 6.74 -12.62 15.82
C GLY A 27 5.72 -12.10 14.80
N PHE A 28 4.46 -12.46 15.00
CA PHE A 28 3.37 -12.01 14.11
C PHE A 28 3.14 -10.50 14.17
N THR A 29 3.12 -9.91 15.38
CA THR A 29 2.98 -8.45 15.52
C THR A 29 4.12 -7.70 14.83
N GLY A 30 5.36 -8.17 14.98
CA GLY A 30 6.51 -7.56 14.30
C GLY A 30 6.41 -7.60 12.76
N VAL A 31 5.85 -8.65 12.19
CA VAL A 31 5.60 -8.74 10.74
C VAL A 31 4.44 -7.83 10.33
N ALA A 32 3.36 -7.80 11.10
CA ALA A 32 2.21 -6.93 10.84
C ALA A 32 2.59 -5.45 10.87
N ASP A 33 3.34 -5.01 11.89
CA ASP A 33 3.83 -3.63 12.00
C ASP A 33 4.72 -3.26 10.81
N LYS A 34 5.57 -4.17 10.35
CA LYS A 34 6.42 -3.96 9.19
C LYS A 34 5.61 -3.81 7.90
N MET A 35 4.57 -4.63 7.71
CA MET A 35 3.67 -4.52 6.56
C MET A 35 2.88 -3.21 6.56
N LEU A 36 2.42 -2.76 7.71
CA LEU A 36 1.69 -1.50 7.84
C LEU A 36 2.59 -0.29 7.60
N SER A 37 3.84 -0.31 8.06
CA SER A 37 4.77 0.81 7.92
C SER A 37 5.13 1.13 6.47
N PHE A 38 5.05 0.18 5.55
CA PHE A 38 5.26 0.44 4.11
C PHE A 38 4.10 1.20 3.46
N SER A 39 2.89 1.01 3.97
CA SER A 39 1.67 1.55 3.36
C SER A 39 1.20 2.85 4.01
N TYR A 40 1.56 3.09 5.26
CA TYR A 40 1.10 4.24 6.02
C TYR A 40 2.27 5.07 6.55
N PRO A 41 2.29 6.39 6.32
CA PRO A 41 3.24 7.28 6.96
C PRO A 41 2.90 7.42 8.45
N ASP A 42 3.90 7.71 9.27
CA ASP A 42 3.69 7.99 10.70
C ASP A 42 2.82 9.25 10.91
N ILE A 43 2.95 10.22 10.01
CA ILE A 43 2.19 11.48 10.01
C ILE A 43 1.74 11.79 8.59
N SER A 44 0.44 12.05 8.39
CA SER A 44 -0.11 12.55 7.13
C SER A 44 -0.65 13.97 7.31
N ILE A 45 -0.42 14.83 6.31
CA ILE A 45 -0.99 16.16 6.22
C ILE A 45 -2.00 16.14 5.09
N GLU A 46 -3.27 16.30 5.43
CA GLU A 46 -4.37 16.18 4.49
C GLU A 46 -5.20 17.45 4.43
N SER A 47 -5.87 17.68 3.30
CA SER A 47 -6.77 18.83 3.16
C SER A 47 -8.00 18.68 4.08
N ARG A 48 -8.33 19.73 4.81
CA ARG A 48 -9.57 19.77 5.57
C ARG A 48 -10.81 19.98 4.69
N LYS A 49 -10.64 20.57 3.51
CA LYS A 49 -11.70 20.83 2.54
C LYS A 49 -11.25 20.38 1.17
N GLY A 50 -12.02 19.48 0.55
CA GLY A 50 -11.65 18.91 -0.76
C GLY A 50 -10.71 17.71 -0.67
N LYS A 51 -10.31 17.20 -1.82
CA LYS A 51 -9.46 16.01 -1.93
C LYS A 51 -7.97 16.32 -1.89
N THR A 52 -7.59 17.48 -2.36
CA THR A 52 -6.19 17.91 -2.47
C THR A 52 -6.03 19.36 -2.04
N PHE A 53 -4.82 19.75 -1.72
CA PHE A 53 -4.42 21.14 -1.47
C PHE A 53 -3.16 21.47 -2.27
N SER A 54 -2.92 22.78 -2.51
CA SER A 54 -1.71 23.21 -3.17
C SER A 54 -0.50 23.04 -2.26
N THR A 55 0.57 22.47 -2.78
CA THR A 55 1.83 22.34 -2.05
C THR A 55 2.50 23.68 -1.74
N ASP A 56 2.06 24.76 -2.40
CA ASP A 56 2.55 26.12 -2.13
C ASP A 56 2.08 26.66 -0.76
N GLU A 57 1.04 26.04 -0.20
CA GLU A 57 0.52 26.39 1.12
C GLU A 57 1.38 25.84 2.27
N ILE A 58 2.28 24.88 1.98
CA ILE A 58 3.11 24.20 2.97
C ILE A 58 4.58 24.27 2.56
N ASP A 59 5.42 24.80 3.43
CA ASP A 59 6.86 24.82 3.25
C ASP A 59 7.47 23.45 3.61
N LEU A 60 7.57 22.57 2.62
CA LEU A 60 8.12 21.22 2.80
C LEU A 60 9.58 21.24 3.25
N GLU A 61 10.36 22.25 2.84
CA GLU A 61 11.76 22.36 3.25
C GLU A 61 11.89 22.63 4.75
N LYS A 62 10.94 23.38 5.33
CA LYS A 62 10.91 23.56 6.79
C LYS A 62 10.56 22.27 7.50
N ILE A 63 9.61 21.50 6.97
CA ILE A 63 9.22 20.22 7.56
C ILE A 63 10.40 19.25 7.54
N ARG A 64 11.11 19.14 6.42
CA ARG A 64 12.28 18.25 6.28
C ARG A 64 13.41 18.58 7.25
N LYS A 65 13.49 19.82 7.75
CA LYS A 65 14.50 20.27 8.70
C LYS A 65 14.14 20.03 10.17
N ILE A 66 12.92 19.60 10.47
CA ILE A 66 12.50 19.31 11.84
C ILE A 66 13.25 18.07 12.34
N GLU A 67 13.82 18.15 13.53
CA GLU A 67 14.49 17.03 14.16
C GLU A 67 13.53 15.85 14.34
N GLY A 68 13.93 14.65 13.92
CA GLY A 68 13.09 13.45 13.94
C GLY A 68 12.34 13.17 12.63
N VAL A 69 12.24 14.13 11.70
CA VAL A 69 11.69 13.88 10.35
C VAL A 69 12.73 13.19 9.49
N LYS A 70 12.49 11.95 9.15
CA LYS A 70 13.36 11.13 8.30
C LYS A 70 13.20 11.49 6.83
N TYR A 71 11.98 11.63 6.37
CA TYR A 71 11.62 12.06 5.01
C TYR A 71 10.22 12.65 4.99
N CYS A 72 9.95 13.51 4.01
CA CYS A 72 8.64 14.11 3.76
C CYS A 72 8.42 14.15 2.26
N GLU A 73 7.41 13.42 1.79
CA GLU A 73 7.12 13.23 0.36
C GLU A 73 5.66 13.57 0.05
N LYS A 74 5.43 13.99 -1.20
CA LYS A 74 4.09 14.28 -1.70
C LYS A 74 3.46 13.02 -2.23
N THR A 75 2.21 12.80 -1.89
CA THR A 75 1.41 11.71 -2.46
C THR A 75 0.03 12.21 -2.87
N VAL A 76 -0.51 11.64 -3.92
CA VAL A 76 -1.90 11.86 -4.34
C VAL A 76 -2.59 10.51 -4.35
N ARG A 77 -3.76 10.42 -3.75
CA ARG A 77 -4.57 9.19 -3.72
C ARG A 77 -5.95 9.48 -4.28
N GLU A 78 -6.38 8.66 -5.22
CA GLU A 78 -7.67 8.80 -5.87
C GLU A 78 -8.27 7.43 -6.16
N SER A 79 -9.57 7.28 -5.89
CA SER A 79 -10.32 6.10 -6.34
C SER A 79 -10.69 6.27 -7.80
N VAL A 80 -10.21 5.35 -8.64
CA VAL A 80 -10.36 5.41 -10.09
C VAL A 80 -10.90 4.09 -10.63
N LEU A 81 -11.57 4.15 -11.77
CA LEU A 81 -11.91 2.97 -12.55
C LEU A 81 -10.70 2.59 -13.41
N MET A 82 -10.15 1.42 -13.17
CA MET A 82 -9.06 0.85 -13.97
C MET A 82 -9.63 -0.12 -14.98
N ASN A 83 -9.22 0.06 -16.24
CA ASN A 83 -9.55 -0.83 -17.35
C ASN A 83 -8.28 -1.55 -17.82
N CYS A 84 -8.37 -2.86 -17.95
CA CYS A 84 -7.33 -3.72 -18.51
C CYS A 84 -7.95 -4.68 -19.52
N GLY A 85 -7.90 -4.36 -20.80
CA GLY A 85 -8.63 -5.07 -21.84
C GLY A 85 -10.15 -4.99 -21.61
N GLU A 86 -10.81 -6.14 -21.44
CA GLU A 86 -12.26 -6.21 -21.17
C GLU A 86 -12.59 -6.18 -19.67
N ARG A 87 -11.59 -6.17 -18.81
CA ARG A 87 -11.79 -6.19 -17.35
C ARG A 87 -11.75 -4.79 -16.78
N GLN A 88 -12.70 -4.51 -15.89
CA GLN A 88 -12.82 -3.24 -15.20
C GLN A 88 -12.92 -3.48 -13.70
N THR A 89 -12.20 -2.71 -12.93
CA THR A 89 -12.28 -2.75 -11.46
C THR A 89 -12.00 -1.38 -10.86
N ILE A 90 -12.56 -1.11 -9.69
CA ILE A 90 -12.30 0.13 -8.96
C ILE A 90 -11.06 -0.09 -8.11
N VAL A 91 -10.10 0.81 -8.24
CA VAL A 91 -8.82 0.75 -7.54
C VAL A 91 -8.49 2.08 -6.89
N GLU A 92 -7.68 2.06 -5.85
CA GLU A 92 -7.04 3.25 -5.32
C GLU A 92 -5.73 3.47 -6.05
N LEU A 93 -5.64 4.56 -6.80
CA LEU A 93 -4.44 4.97 -7.52
C LEU A 93 -3.61 5.91 -6.64
N TRP A 94 -2.35 5.56 -6.44
CA TRP A 94 -1.40 6.36 -5.69
C TRP A 94 -0.39 7.00 -6.65
N GLY A 95 -0.41 8.31 -6.73
CA GLY A 95 0.65 9.09 -7.36
C GLY A 95 1.71 9.43 -6.31
N VAL A 96 2.94 8.99 -6.54
CA VAL A 96 4.05 9.15 -5.61
C VAL A 96 5.27 9.73 -6.31
N GLU A 97 6.15 10.39 -5.56
CA GLU A 97 7.44 10.86 -6.09
C GLU A 97 8.40 9.67 -6.30
N ARG A 98 9.39 9.84 -7.18
CA ARG A 98 10.32 8.75 -7.55
C ARG A 98 11.12 8.19 -6.37
N ALA A 99 11.40 9.00 -5.38
CA ALA A 99 12.14 8.59 -4.19
C ALA A 99 11.27 7.81 -3.19
N TYR A 100 9.96 7.96 -3.25
CA TYR A 100 9.01 7.38 -2.31
C TYR A 100 9.18 5.86 -2.10
N PRO A 101 9.33 5.02 -3.12
CA PRO A 101 9.46 3.58 -2.93
C PRO A 101 10.66 3.18 -2.08
N HIS A 102 11.80 3.83 -2.29
CA HIS A 102 13.03 3.58 -1.53
C HIS A 102 12.95 4.12 -0.10
N LEU A 103 12.33 5.28 0.07
CA LEU A 103 12.20 5.93 1.38
C LEU A 103 11.22 5.19 2.29
N SER A 104 10.10 4.72 1.73
CA SER A 104 9.10 3.93 2.44
C SER A 104 9.50 2.45 2.60
N GLY A 105 10.46 1.96 1.80
CA GLY A 105 10.83 0.55 1.73
C GLY A 105 9.84 -0.30 0.91
N MET A 106 8.91 0.32 0.19
CA MET A 106 7.91 -0.37 -0.63
C MET A 106 8.54 -1.14 -1.79
N ASP A 107 9.69 -0.70 -2.29
CA ASP A 107 10.48 -1.41 -3.30
C ASP A 107 10.90 -2.82 -2.86
N THR A 108 11.08 -3.04 -1.56
CA THR A 108 11.44 -4.35 -1.00
C THR A 108 10.27 -5.34 -0.98
N THR A 109 9.04 -4.87 -1.21
CA THR A 109 7.83 -5.71 -1.20
C THR A 109 7.46 -6.26 -2.56
N VAL A 110 8.18 -5.87 -3.62
CA VAL A 110 7.94 -6.33 -4.99
C VAL A 110 8.19 -7.83 -5.09
N GLN A 111 7.18 -8.57 -5.53
CA GLN A 111 7.26 -10.02 -5.70
C GLN A 111 7.73 -10.43 -7.10
N THR A 112 7.43 -9.61 -8.10
CA THR A 112 7.71 -9.89 -9.52
C THR A 112 8.04 -8.60 -10.24
N GLY A 113 9.16 -8.58 -10.98
CA GLY A 113 9.65 -7.39 -11.68
C GLY A 113 10.35 -6.39 -10.77
N ASP A 114 10.38 -5.15 -11.19
CA ASP A 114 11.03 -4.05 -10.48
C ASP A 114 10.02 -2.95 -10.14
N PHE A 115 10.28 -2.19 -9.08
CA PHE A 115 9.52 -0.99 -8.78
C PHE A 115 9.96 0.15 -9.70
N ASP A 116 9.41 0.18 -10.90
CA ASP A 116 9.72 1.18 -11.92
C ASP A 116 8.45 1.96 -12.31
N LEU A 117 8.46 3.26 -12.06
CA LEU A 117 7.37 4.17 -12.41
C LEU A 117 7.50 4.78 -13.81
N GLY A 118 8.57 4.43 -14.53
CA GLY A 118 8.82 4.92 -15.89
C GLY A 118 9.18 6.40 -15.94
N THR A 119 8.87 7.01 -17.07
CA THR A 119 9.11 8.43 -17.34
C THR A 119 7.79 9.15 -17.63
N ALA A 120 7.84 10.47 -17.82
CA ALA A 120 6.65 11.24 -18.23
C ALA A 120 6.14 10.83 -19.63
N GLU A 121 7.04 10.37 -20.50
CA GLU A 121 6.71 9.92 -21.86
C GLU A 121 6.20 8.47 -21.88
N GLU A 122 6.70 7.65 -20.98
CA GLU A 122 6.37 6.23 -20.84
C GLU A 122 6.05 5.91 -19.37
N PRO A 123 4.88 6.33 -18.86
CA PRO A 123 4.51 6.10 -17.48
C PRO A 123 4.25 4.62 -17.22
N LYS A 124 4.74 4.12 -16.10
CA LYS A 124 4.52 2.76 -15.64
C LYS A 124 3.84 2.77 -14.27
N SER A 125 3.16 1.68 -13.96
CA SER A 125 2.52 1.49 -12.67
C SER A 125 2.92 0.17 -12.05
N VAL A 126 3.01 0.16 -10.73
CA VAL A 126 3.20 -1.04 -9.93
C VAL A 126 1.84 -1.42 -9.37
N LEU A 127 1.44 -2.67 -9.57
CA LEU A 127 0.15 -3.18 -9.15
C LEU A 127 0.29 -4.02 -7.88
N GLY A 128 -0.70 -3.93 -7.01
CA GLY A 128 -0.83 -4.89 -5.92
C GLY A 128 -0.98 -6.31 -6.46
N TYR A 129 -0.34 -7.28 -5.84
CA TYR A 129 -0.32 -8.67 -6.30
C TYR A 129 -1.73 -9.25 -6.48
N ALA A 130 -2.62 -9.04 -5.52
CA ALA A 130 -4.00 -9.52 -5.60
C ALA A 130 -4.76 -8.91 -6.80
N LEU A 131 -4.58 -7.61 -7.03
CA LEU A 131 -5.16 -6.91 -8.18
C LEU A 131 -4.61 -7.47 -9.50
N GLY A 132 -3.30 -7.70 -9.58
CA GLY A 132 -2.69 -8.34 -10.75
C GLY A 132 -3.31 -9.69 -11.08
N MET A 133 -3.56 -10.52 -10.06
CA MET A 133 -4.24 -11.81 -10.23
C MET A 133 -5.69 -11.65 -10.70
N GLU A 134 -6.43 -10.69 -10.16
CA GLU A 134 -7.83 -10.41 -10.50
C GLU A 134 -7.98 -10.01 -11.97
N ILE A 135 -7.09 -9.16 -12.47
CA ILE A 135 -7.11 -8.73 -13.89
C ILE A 135 -6.45 -9.74 -14.84
N GLY A 136 -5.94 -10.86 -14.32
CA GLY A 136 -5.39 -11.96 -15.12
C GLY A 136 -3.90 -11.85 -15.41
N LEU A 137 -3.17 -10.98 -14.74
CA LEU A 137 -1.71 -10.92 -14.78
C LEU A 137 -1.12 -11.93 -13.81
N GLY A 138 -1.42 -13.22 -13.98
CA GLY A 138 -0.89 -14.29 -13.15
C GLY A 138 0.55 -14.66 -13.47
N ARG A 139 1.12 -15.58 -12.65
CA ARG A 139 2.45 -16.16 -12.88
C ARG A 139 2.58 -16.66 -14.31
N GLY A 140 3.59 -16.20 -15.03
CA GLY A 140 3.86 -16.54 -16.43
C GLY A 140 3.57 -15.42 -17.42
N MET A 141 2.92 -14.34 -17.03
CA MET A 141 2.68 -13.14 -17.85
C MET A 141 3.68 -12.00 -17.56
N GLU A 142 4.80 -12.29 -16.95
CA GLU A 142 5.87 -11.31 -16.59
C GLU A 142 6.39 -10.50 -17.81
N LYS A 143 6.21 -11.03 -19.02
CA LYS A 143 6.59 -10.36 -20.26
C LYS A 143 5.48 -9.53 -20.88
N MET A 144 4.24 -9.69 -20.46
CA MET A 144 3.11 -8.89 -20.95
C MET A 144 2.99 -7.62 -20.11
N ARG A 145 3.21 -6.48 -20.75
CA ARG A 145 2.95 -5.15 -20.20
C ARG A 145 1.63 -4.66 -20.78
N PRO A 146 0.48 -4.99 -20.17
CA PRO A 146 -0.80 -4.54 -20.69
C PRO A 146 -0.92 -3.03 -20.52
N LEU A 147 -1.63 -2.41 -21.45
CA LEU A 147 -2.01 -1.01 -21.33
C LEU A 147 -3.13 -0.90 -20.28
N LEU A 148 -2.89 -0.16 -19.23
CA LEU A 148 -3.88 0.16 -18.21
C LEU A 148 -4.45 1.54 -18.49
N LYS A 149 -5.77 1.65 -18.50
CA LYS A 149 -6.46 2.95 -18.60
C LYS A 149 -7.10 3.26 -17.26
N PHE A 150 -6.84 4.45 -16.74
CA PHE A 150 -7.41 4.93 -15.48
C PHE A 150 -8.40 6.06 -15.79
N CYS A 151 -9.61 5.92 -15.26
CA CYS A 151 -10.66 6.91 -15.42
C CYS A 151 -11.06 7.43 -14.04
N SER A 152 -10.92 8.73 -13.83
CA SER A 152 -11.33 9.39 -12.59
C SER A 152 -12.67 10.09 -12.78
N PRO A 153 -13.61 10.01 -11.83
CA PRO A 153 -14.87 10.75 -11.90
C PRO A 153 -14.60 12.26 -11.79
N LYS A 154 -15.28 13.05 -12.63
CA LYS A 154 -15.18 14.52 -12.58
C LYS A 154 -15.66 15.04 -11.23
N SER A 155 -14.90 15.94 -10.62
CA SER A 155 -15.14 16.53 -9.30
C SER A 155 -16.48 17.27 -9.15
N ASN A 156 -17.22 17.58 -10.23
CA ASN A 156 -18.44 18.39 -10.23
C ASN A 156 -19.74 17.59 -10.38
N MET A 157 -19.71 16.27 -10.31
CA MET A 157 -20.93 15.49 -10.45
C MET A 157 -21.42 14.91 -9.14
N GLY A 158 -22.62 15.35 -8.78
CA GLY A 158 -23.43 14.67 -7.78
C GLY A 158 -23.67 13.21 -8.19
N THR A 159 -23.92 12.39 -7.21
CA THR A 159 -24.03 10.93 -7.11
C THR A 159 -24.81 10.15 -8.19
N SER A 160 -24.86 10.58 -9.46
CA SER A 160 -25.46 9.78 -10.53
C SER A 160 -24.36 9.10 -11.36
N PHE A 161 -24.18 7.82 -11.10
CA PHE A 161 -23.37 6.93 -11.90
C PHE A 161 -24.00 6.73 -13.29
N ILE A 162 -23.60 7.54 -14.26
CA ILE A 162 -23.77 7.23 -15.68
C ILE A 162 -22.35 6.96 -16.21
N PRO A 163 -22.00 5.72 -16.57
CA PRO A 163 -20.61 5.29 -16.65
C PRO A 163 -19.76 5.90 -17.76
N GLU A 164 -20.32 6.33 -18.88
CA GLU A 164 -19.53 6.67 -20.05
C GLU A 164 -19.37 8.18 -20.31
N GLU A 165 -20.31 9.01 -19.91
CA GLU A 165 -20.32 10.44 -20.24
C GLU A 165 -19.56 11.32 -19.23
N ASN A 166 -19.18 10.75 -18.07
CA ASN A 166 -18.66 11.46 -16.91
C ASN A 166 -17.22 11.12 -16.54
N LEU A 167 -16.54 10.33 -17.36
CA LEU A 167 -15.15 9.93 -17.14
C LEU A 167 -14.20 10.81 -17.98
N ASN A 168 -13.17 11.35 -17.36
CA ASN A 168 -12.05 11.93 -18.07
C ASN A 168 -11.18 10.78 -18.61
N MET A 169 -11.10 10.64 -19.90
CA MET A 169 -10.09 9.82 -20.57
C MET A 169 -8.77 10.57 -20.68
#